data_5f8ad91208ba4f6ee68de22b7c558873
#
_entry.id   5f8ad91208ba4f6ee68de22b7c558873
#
_cell.length_a   1.000
_cell.length_b   1.000
_cell.length_c   1.000
_cell.angle_alpha   90.00
_cell.angle_beta   90.00
_cell.angle_gamma   90.00
#
_symmetry.space_group_name_H-M   'P 1'
#
loop_
_entity.id
_entity.type
_entity.pdbx_description
1 polymer ?
#
loop_
_entity_poly.entity_id
_entity_poly.type
_entity_poly.pdbx_seq_one_letter_code
_entity_poly.pdbx_strand_id
1 'polypeptide(L)'
;MNKIFEFLKNRIIILIGVVILIVIAIFLLNNPFNKEDSSITTNTIFLKLNIPIGGESEARVKITNSKEEQLFNARLANLISIGSVDEESFTLGTGESKHIKLFFKDTKKEAVIYAGQLIIESSESKKTIPIILNVEDRTSQFVIIHEVIQKYEEVYPGGKLGMKIKLYNVENNDLENVKVSYIIKNLDDEIISSEEENLAIKGNIEINKIIDMPATLSQGNYIFITSLDSNGVKTSAGYLFSVTSQKREVSSSDNFNIFIIVIMVFLVGIVFLFFYFIKTRDDLLIQLKKQQTSELEKNLELIESHRRELSNLKGERKEKKIRELKVIKKVVIKKIKEKQHRQRKELKKLKKQGKKSVIARKMQQWNREGYKMFELKKEKIIPNSSISKQISNWQKEGYNTNILRK
;
A
#
# COMPACT_ATOMS: atom_id res chain seq x y z
N MET A 1 -42.35 26.01 12.85
CA MET A 1 -41.03 25.47 13.23
C MET A 1 -40.39 24.55 12.14
N ASN A 2 -41.15 23.73 11.44
CA ASN A 2 -40.60 22.80 10.42
C ASN A 2 -39.94 23.46 9.19
N LYS A 3 -40.43 24.59 8.67
CA LYS A 3 -39.84 25.22 7.47
C LYS A 3 -38.45 25.83 7.70
N ILE A 4 -38.17 26.36 8.88
CA ILE A 4 -36.83 26.89 9.21
C ILE A 4 -35.82 25.73 9.32
N PHE A 5 -36.26 24.58 9.79
CA PHE A 5 -35.43 23.41 9.98
C PHE A 5 -35.06 22.71 8.63
N GLU A 6 -35.97 22.65 7.68
CA GLU A 6 -35.70 22.18 6.31
C GLU A 6 -34.75 23.12 5.56
N PHE A 7 -34.90 24.42 5.74
CA PHE A 7 -34.04 25.44 5.16
C PHE A 7 -32.59 25.34 5.69
N LEU A 8 -32.41 25.12 6.99
CA LEU A 8 -31.10 24.89 7.62
C LEU A 8 -30.46 23.56 7.15
N LYS A 9 -31.27 22.51 7.03
CA LYS A 9 -30.80 21.19 6.54
C LYS A 9 -30.24 21.27 5.12
N ASN A 10 -30.92 21.95 4.20
CA ASN A 10 -30.49 22.12 2.84
C ASN A 10 -29.19 22.95 2.72
N ARG A 11 -29.06 24.01 3.54
CA ARG A 11 -27.82 24.80 3.57
C ARG A 11 -26.62 24.05 4.12
N ILE A 12 -26.79 23.18 5.11
CA ILE A 12 -25.73 22.34 5.66
C ILE A 12 -25.26 21.33 4.61
N ILE A 13 -26.17 20.72 3.85
CA ILE A 13 -25.80 19.78 2.77
C ILE A 13 -25.02 20.49 1.66
N ILE A 14 -25.42 21.71 1.29
CA ILE A 14 -24.70 22.53 0.31
C ILE A 14 -23.30 22.89 0.81
N LEU A 15 -23.17 23.26 2.08
CA LEU A 15 -21.91 23.64 2.71
C LEU A 15 -20.92 22.46 2.77
N ILE A 16 -21.41 21.26 3.07
CA ILE A 16 -20.62 20.02 3.03
C ILE A 16 -20.17 19.72 1.59
N GLY A 17 -21.05 19.87 0.60
CA GLY A 17 -20.72 19.69 -0.80
C GLY A 17 -19.63 20.66 -1.28
N VAL A 18 -19.69 21.92 -0.86
CA VAL A 18 -18.67 22.94 -1.17
C VAL A 18 -17.32 22.59 -0.51
N VAL A 19 -17.30 22.15 0.74
CA VAL A 19 -16.08 21.74 1.44
C VAL A 19 -15.43 20.54 0.76
N ILE A 20 -16.22 19.54 0.35
CA ILE A 20 -15.73 18.36 -0.39
C ILE A 20 -15.13 18.79 -1.73
N LEU A 21 -15.80 19.71 -2.47
CA LEU A 21 -15.27 20.24 -3.74
C LEU A 21 -13.96 21.01 -3.56
N ILE A 22 -13.82 21.80 -2.50
CA ILE A 22 -12.59 22.52 -2.17
C ILE A 22 -11.47 21.52 -1.84
N VAL A 23 -11.74 20.47 -1.08
CA VAL A 23 -10.74 19.43 -0.75
C VAL A 23 -10.29 18.68 -2.01
N ILE A 24 -11.22 18.33 -2.90
CA ILE A 24 -10.90 17.70 -4.19
C ILE A 24 -10.09 18.66 -5.07
N ALA A 25 -10.44 19.93 -5.13
CA ALA A 25 -9.69 20.93 -5.89
C ALA A 25 -8.26 21.14 -5.34
N ILE A 26 -8.09 21.20 -4.03
CA ILE A 26 -6.77 21.27 -3.37
C ILE A 26 -5.96 20.00 -3.66
N PHE A 27 -6.59 18.82 -3.61
CA PHE A 27 -5.94 17.55 -3.93
C PHE A 27 -5.50 17.48 -5.40
N LEU A 28 -6.31 17.97 -6.33
CA LEU A 28 -5.97 18.01 -7.75
C LEU A 28 -4.90 19.06 -8.07
N LEU A 29 -4.88 20.18 -7.35
CA LEU A 29 -3.88 21.25 -7.53
C LEU A 29 -2.53 20.91 -6.88
N ASN A 30 -2.53 20.18 -5.76
CA ASN A 30 -1.32 19.77 -5.04
C ASN A 30 -0.78 18.39 -5.43
N ASN A 31 -1.43 17.69 -6.35
CA ASN A 31 -0.84 16.52 -6.98
C ASN A 31 -0.08 17.01 -8.23
N PRO A 32 1.22 17.25 -8.12
CA PRO A 32 2.04 17.40 -9.30
C PRO A 32 2.14 15.99 -9.90
N PHE A 33 1.14 15.60 -10.69
CA PHE A 33 1.40 14.65 -11.76
C PHE A 33 2.37 15.38 -12.73
N ASN A 34 3.59 15.63 -12.27
CA ASN A 34 4.73 15.78 -13.15
C ASN A 34 4.94 14.42 -13.82
N LYS A 35 4.01 14.05 -14.70
CA LYS A 35 4.36 13.21 -15.82
C LYS A 35 5.46 14.02 -16.52
N GLU A 36 6.71 13.56 -16.41
CA GLU A 36 7.68 13.88 -17.43
C GLU A 36 6.99 13.56 -18.74
N ASP A 37 6.67 14.61 -19.50
CA ASP A 37 5.97 14.55 -20.79
C ASP A 37 6.97 14.06 -21.85
N SER A 38 7.70 12.97 -21.54
CA SER A 38 8.66 12.40 -22.44
C SER A 38 7.92 11.71 -23.56
N SER A 39 8.15 12.14 -24.76
CA SER A 39 7.59 11.51 -25.97
C SER A 39 8.02 10.06 -26.12
N ILE A 40 9.08 9.65 -25.42
CA ILE A 40 9.69 8.32 -25.49
C ILE A 40 9.35 7.52 -24.24
N THR A 41 8.64 6.42 -24.41
CA THR A 41 8.47 5.40 -23.38
C THR A 41 9.21 4.12 -23.74
N THR A 42 9.78 3.45 -22.74
CA THR A 42 10.53 2.21 -22.93
C THR A 42 10.04 1.15 -21.95
N ASN A 43 10.13 -0.12 -22.34
CA ASN A 43 9.74 -1.24 -21.48
C ASN A 43 10.77 -1.54 -20.38
N THR A 44 11.93 -0.89 -20.40
CA THR A 44 12.98 -1.05 -19.40
C THR A 44 13.60 0.30 -19.07
N ILE A 45 14.03 0.46 -17.84
CA ILE A 45 14.73 1.63 -17.33
C ILE A 45 16.22 1.36 -17.11
N PHE A 46 16.62 0.09 -17.16
CA PHE A 46 17.99 -0.38 -16.90
C PHE A 46 18.19 -1.77 -17.51
N LEU A 47 19.38 -2.03 -18.07
CA LEU A 47 19.78 -3.34 -18.58
C LEU A 47 20.99 -3.88 -17.81
N LYS A 48 20.87 -5.11 -17.33
CA LYS A 48 22.00 -5.87 -16.79
C LYS A 48 22.09 -7.19 -17.52
N LEU A 49 23.24 -7.45 -18.11
CA LEU A 49 23.51 -8.67 -18.89
C LEU A 49 24.78 -9.34 -18.37
N ASN A 50 24.76 -10.67 -18.32
CA ASN A 50 25.92 -11.48 -18.03
C ASN A 50 26.39 -12.10 -19.35
N ILE A 51 27.68 -11.97 -19.66
CA ILE A 51 28.31 -12.46 -20.84
C ILE A 51 29.45 -13.39 -20.40
N PRO A 52 29.55 -14.62 -20.90
CA PRO A 52 30.73 -15.44 -20.64
C PRO A 52 31.96 -14.86 -21.33
N ILE A 53 33.14 -15.04 -20.74
CA ILE A 53 34.42 -14.61 -21.34
C ILE A 53 34.53 -15.10 -22.78
N GLY A 54 34.78 -14.20 -23.73
CA GLY A 54 34.82 -14.45 -25.16
C GLY A 54 33.46 -14.77 -25.79
N GLY A 55 32.36 -14.63 -25.04
CA GLY A 55 31.00 -14.90 -25.51
C GLY A 55 30.26 -13.67 -26.05
N GLU A 56 29.02 -13.91 -26.40
CA GLU A 56 28.11 -12.92 -26.96
C GLU A 56 26.79 -12.94 -26.20
N SER A 57 26.05 -11.79 -26.21
CA SER A 57 24.72 -11.67 -25.65
C SER A 57 23.86 -10.70 -26.47
N GLU A 58 22.54 -10.91 -26.48
CA GLU A 58 21.55 -10.06 -27.14
C GLU A 58 20.57 -9.54 -26.11
N ALA A 59 20.19 -8.26 -26.24
CA ALA A 59 19.09 -7.67 -25.50
C ALA A 59 18.10 -6.99 -26.45
N ARG A 60 16.85 -6.85 -26.00
CA ARG A 60 15.78 -6.17 -26.77
C ARG A 60 15.14 -5.09 -25.94
N VAL A 61 15.05 -3.91 -26.51
CA VAL A 61 14.39 -2.75 -25.89
C VAL A 61 13.21 -2.36 -26.76
N LYS A 62 12.02 -2.31 -26.17
CA LYS A 62 10.83 -1.79 -26.82
C LYS A 62 10.78 -0.28 -26.60
N ILE A 63 10.69 0.47 -27.69
CA ILE A 63 10.53 1.91 -27.71
C ILE A 63 9.14 2.22 -28.21
N THR A 64 8.41 3.13 -27.55
CA THR A 64 7.08 3.58 -27.95
C THR A 64 7.08 5.09 -28.05
N ASN A 65 6.59 5.61 -29.19
CA ASN A 65 6.35 7.04 -29.37
C ASN A 65 4.95 7.40 -28.86
N SER A 66 4.86 8.37 -27.95
CA SER A 66 3.57 8.87 -27.43
C SER A 66 3.11 10.19 -28.06
N LYS A 67 3.91 10.78 -28.96
CA LYS A 67 3.62 12.02 -29.67
C LYS A 67 3.45 11.80 -31.17
N GLU A 68 3.47 12.85 -31.94
CA GLU A 68 3.38 12.81 -33.39
C GLU A 68 4.54 12.04 -34.01
N GLU A 69 4.41 11.67 -35.30
CA GLU A 69 5.42 10.94 -36.02
C GLU A 69 6.77 11.68 -36.00
N GLN A 70 7.83 10.98 -35.59
CA GLN A 70 9.17 11.53 -35.52
C GLN A 70 10.27 10.49 -35.76
N LEU A 71 11.42 11.00 -36.18
CA LEU A 71 12.65 10.21 -36.35
C LEU A 71 13.33 10.02 -35.02
N PHE A 72 13.71 8.80 -34.72
CA PHE A 72 14.48 8.41 -33.53
C PHE A 72 15.87 7.93 -33.94
N ASN A 73 16.88 8.35 -33.18
CA ASN A 73 18.24 7.85 -33.27
C ASN A 73 18.58 7.08 -32.00
N ALA A 74 19.05 5.84 -32.13
CA ALA A 74 19.45 4.97 -31.03
C ALA A 74 20.94 4.65 -31.16
N ARG A 75 21.72 4.94 -30.11
CA ARG A 75 23.15 4.66 -30.09
C ARG A 75 23.62 4.18 -28.73
N LEU A 76 24.66 3.37 -28.73
CA LEU A 76 25.38 3.03 -27.50
C LEU A 76 26.43 4.12 -27.20
N ALA A 77 26.55 4.47 -25.92
CA ALA A 77 27.65 5.30 -25.43
C ALA A 77 28.48 4.47 -24.43
N ASN A 78 29.80 4.57 -24.56
CA ASN A 78 30.84 3.87 -23.77
C ASN A 78 30.84 2.34 -23.90
N LEU A 79 30.04 1.77 -24.82
CA LEU A 79 29.97 0.36 -25.13
C LEU A 79 30.21 0.06 -26.61
N ILE A 80 30.61 1.05 -27.41
CA ILE A 80 30.78 0.93 -28.87
C ILE A 80 31.85 -0.14 -29.25
N SER A 81 32.89 -0.29 -28.40
CA SER A 81 33.95 -1.27 -28.63
C SER A 81 33.53 -2.73 -28.48
N ILE A 82 32.40 -2.97 -27.78
CA ILE A 82 31.92 -4.30 -27.42
C ILE A 82 30.46 -4.51 -27.78
N GLY A 83 29.76 -3.51 -28.29
CA GLY A 83 28.33 -3.59 -28.61
C GLY A 83 27.92 -2.80 -29.82
N SER A 84 26.79 -3.18 -30.41
CA SER A 84 26.12 -2.49 -31.53
C SER A 84 24.61 -2.52 -31.39
N VAL A 85 23.95 -1.61 -32.09
CA VAL A 85 22.50 -1.55 -32.25
C VAL A 85 22.16 -2.07 -33.62
N ASP A 86 21.09 -2.86 -33.79
CA ASP A 86 20.65 -3.40 -35.09
C ASP A 86 20.16 -2.32 -36.06
N GLU A 87 19.55 -1.28 -35.51
CA GLU A 87 19.03 -0.15 -36.28
C GLU A 87 19.23 1.16 -35.52
N GLU A 88 20.13 1.99 -36.02
CA GLU A 88 20.51 3.25 -35.36
C GLU A 88 19.51 4.37 -35.59
N SER A 89 18.68 4.30 -36.66
CA SER A 89 17.75 5.35 -37.02
C SER A 89 16.45 4.77 -37.57
N PHE A 90 15.31 5.19 -37.00
CA PHE A 90 13.97 4.68 -37.39
C PHE A 90 12.89 5.73 -37.10
N THR A 91 11.79 5.64 -37.85
CA THR A 91 10.62 6.53 -37.66
C THR A 91 9.50 5.77 -36.95
N LEU A 92 8.81 6.43 -36.01
CA LEU A 92 7.63 5.89 -35.33
C LEU A 92 6.49 6.92 -35.40
N GLY A 93 5.33 6.44 -35.82
CA GLY A 93 4.07 7.19 -35.73
C GLY A 93 3.55 7.28 -34.28
N THR A 94 2.48 8.05 -34.08
CA THR A 94 1.84 8.22 -32.77
C THR A 94 1.34 6.89 -32.20
N GLY A 95 1.80 6.53 -31.01
CA GLY A 95 1.45 5.27 -30.35
C GLY A 95 2.15 4.04 -30.91
N GLU A 96 2.96 4.18 -31.95
CA GLU A 96 3.69 3.08 -32.54
C GLU A 96 4.85 2.65 -31.64
N SER A 97 5.17 1.36 -31.72
CA SER A 97 6.25 0.74 -30.95
C SER A 97 7.16 -0.09 -31.82
N LYS A 98 8.45 -0.04 -31.51
CA LYS A 98 9.49 -0.84 -32.17
C LYS A 98 10.38 -1.53 -31.14
N HIS A 99 10.86 -2.72 -31.47
CA HIS A 99 11.89 -3.39 -30.72
C HIS A 99 13.21 -3.19 -31.43
N ILE A 100 14.18 -2.59 -30.75
CA ILE A 100 15.56 -2.55 -31.19
C ILE A 100 16.36 -3.65 -30.47
N LYS A 101 17.31 -4.25 -31.19
CA LYS A 101 18.20 -5.26 -30.66
C LYS A 101 19.56 -4.67 -30.40
N LEU A 102 20.13 -5.06 -29.29
CA LEU A 102 21.47 -4.70 -28.86
C LEU A 102 22.31 -5.98 -28.86
N PHE A 103 23.43 -5.97 -29.52
CA PHE A 103 24.35 -7.07 -29.57
C PHE A 103 25.61 -6.71 -28.80
N PHE A 104 26.10 -7.62 -27.97
CA PHE A 104 27.31 -7.43 -27.19
C PHE A 104 28.21 -8.63 -27.34
N LYS A 105 29.51 -8.36 -27.46
CA LYS A 105 30.56 -9.39 -27.62
C LYS A 105 31.76 -9.00 -26.76
N ASP A 106 32.19 -9.93 -25.91
CA ASP A 106 33.44 -9.73 -25.17
C ASP A 106 34.66 -9.84 -26.09
N THR A 107 35.46 -8.78 -26.10
CA THR A 107 36.69 -8.69 -26.93
C THR A 107 37.96 -8.83 -26.09
N LYS A 108 37.92 -8.54 -24.79
CA LYS A 108 39.09 -8.50 -23.91
C LYS A 108 39.43 -9.87 -23.34
N LYS A 109 38.51 -10.80 -23.33
CA LYS A 109 38.65 -12.15 -22.74
C LYS A 109 39.07 -12.14 -21.27
N GLU A 110 38.59 -11.15 -20.53
CA GLU A 110 38.84 -10.97 -19.10
C GLU A 110 37.54 -10.78 -18.35
N ALA A 111 37.48 -11.25 -17.10
CA ALA A 111 36.35 -10.94 -16.21
C ALA A 111 36.35 -9.43 -15.87
N VAL A 112 35.43 -8.71 -16.42
CA VAL A 112 35.35 -7.25 -16.29
C VAL A 112 33.90 -6.78 -16.34
N ILE A 113 33.63 -5.67 -15.71
CA ILE A 113 32.33 -4.98 -15.81
C ILE A 113 32.48 -3.78 -16.73
N TYR A 114 31.71 -3.81 -17.81
CA TYR A 114 31.53 -2.64 -18.67
C TYR A 114 30.29 -1.87 -18.26
N ALA A 115 30.43 -0.58 -18.25
CA ALA A 115 29.34 0.37 -17.97
C ALA A 115 29.12 1.28 -19.16
N GLY A 116 27.88 1.57 -19.45
CA GLY A 116 27.53 2.50 -20.49
C GLY A 116 26.04 2.72 -20.56
N GLN A 117 25.56 3.20 -21.69
CA GLN A 117 24.15 3.59 -21.82
C GLN A 117 23.66 3.45 -23.26
N LEU A 118 22.41 3.08 -23.43
CA LEU A 118 21.65 3.26 -24.66
C LEU A 118 21.02 4.64 -24.62
N ILE A 119 21.32 5.46 -25.62
CA ILE A 119 20.76 6.79 -25.80
C ILE A 119 19.79 6.74 -26.98
N ILE A 120 18.54 7.12 -26.73
CA ILE A 120 17.47 7.23 -27.71
C ILE A 120 17.10 8.69 -27.77
N GLU A 121 17.31 9.33 -28.93
CA GLU A 121 17.10 10.75 -29.14
C GLU A 121 16.10 10.98 -30.27
N SER A 122 15.22 11.94 -30.12
CA SER A 122 14.37 12.50 -31.14
C SER A 122 14.54 14.03 -31.18
N SER A 123 13.85 14.74 -32.09
CA SER A 123 13.86 16.20 -32.15
C SER A 123 13.40 16.86 -30.85
N GLU A 124 12.52 16.20 -30.08
CA GLU A 124 11.84 16.78 -28.92
C GLU A 124 12.25 16.15 -27.57
N SER A 125 12.86 14.99 -27.57
CA SER A 125 13.15 14.29 -26.33
C SER A 125 14.35 13.35 -26.44
N LYS A 126 14.96 13.10 -25.28
CA LYS A 126 16.07 12.18 -25.09
C LYS A 126 15.75 11.24 -23.95
N LYS A 127 15.95 9.95 -24.18
CA LYS A 127 15.85 8.89 -23.18
C LYS A 127 17.17 8.17 -23.08
N THR A 128 17.61 7.95 -21.85
CA THR A 128 18.85 7.23 -21.56
C THR A 128 18.53 6.01 -20.72
N ILE A 129 19.05 4.84 -21.13
CA ILE A 129 18.92 3.57 -20.43
C ILE A 129 20.32 3.10 -20.04
N PRO A 130 20.66 3.10 -18.74
CA PRO A 130 21.93 2.57 -18.26
C PRO A 130 22.06 1.07 -18.59
N ILE A 131 23.29 0.65 -18.93
CA ILE A 131 23.62 -0.73 -19.26
C ILE A 131 24.84 -1.16 -18.45
N ILE A 132 24.72 -2.30 -17.78
CA ILE A 132 25.84 -3.00 -17.15
C ILE A 132 26.02 -4.34 -17.85
N LEU A 133 27.21 -4.57 -18.37
CA LEU A 133 27.61 -5.86 -18.91
C LEU A 133 28.63 -6.48 -17.96
N ASN A 134 28.27 -7.59 -17.37
CA ASN A 134 29.13 -8.34 -16.49
C ASN A 134 29.75 -9.49 -17.30
N VAL A 135 31.04 -9.42 -17.59
CA VAL A 135 31.78 -10.52 -18.24
C VAL A 135 32.29 -11.42 -17.15
N GLU A 136 31.76 -12.64 -17.13
CA GLU A 136 32.04 -13.64 -16.10
C GLU A 136 32.83 -14.83 -16.63
N ASP A 137 33.76 -15.30 -15.81
CA ASP A 137 34.37 -16.62 -16.02
C ASP A 137 33.34 -17.69 -15.58
N ARG A 138 33.10 -18.67 -16.43
CA ARG A 138 32.25 -19.83 -16.11
C ARG A 138 32.82 -20.70 -14.97
N THR A 139 34.11 -20.56 -14.68
CA THR A 139 34.79 -21.22 -13.57
C THR A 139 34.82 -20.40 -12.30
N SER A 140 34.02 -19.34 -12.23
CA SER A 140 33.95 -18.46 -11.06
C SER A 140 33.59 -19.23 -9.80
N GLN A 141 34.47 -19.13 -8.81
CA GLN A 141 34.28 -19.76 -7.49
C GLN A 141 33.33 -18.96 -6.59
N PHE A 142 32.97 -17.74 -6.97
CA PHE A 142 32.18 -16.85 -6.15
C PHE A 142 30.92 -16.36 -6.85
N VAL A 143 29.84 -16.21 -6.06
CA VAL A 143 28.66 -15.42 -6.41
C VAL A 143 28.62 -14.20 -5.51
N ILE A 144 28.54 -13.00 -6.11
CA ILE A 144 28.50 -11.71 -5.40
C ILE A 144 27.09 -11.13 -5.50
N ILE A 145 26.46 -10.86 -4.38
CA ILE A 145 25.16 -10.20 -4.31
C ILE A 145 25.30 -8.88 -3.57
N HIS A 146 24.78 -7.80 -4.17
CA HIS A 146 24.74 -6.48 -3.58
C HIS A 146 23.34 -6.15 -3.07
N GLU A 147 23.27 -5.63 -1.83
CA GLU A 147 22.07 -5.06 -1.25
C GLU A 147 22.41 -3.68 -0.67
N VAL A 148 21.57 -2.68 -0.91
CA VAL A 148 21.77 -1.36 -0.31
C VAL A 148 21.36 -1.41 1.16
N ILE A 149 22.17 -0.82 2.03
CA ILE A 149 21.81 -0.62 3.42
C ILE A 149 20.77 0.50 3.47
N GLN A 150 19.55 0.20 3.93
CA GLN A 150 18.38 1.08 3.91
C GLN A 150 18.65 2.50 4.43
N LYS A 151 19.51 2.66 5.43
CA LYS A 151 19.91 3.97 5.96
C LYS A 151 20.66 4.85 4.95
N TYR A 152 21.25 4.25 3.91
CA TYR A 152 22.09 4.87 2.89
C TYR A 152 21.55 4.65 1.46
N GLU A 153 20.23 4.46 1.34
CA GLU A 153 19.55 4.25 0.05
C GLU A 153 19.58 5.53 -0.81
N GLU A 154 19.51 6.68 -0.16
CA GLU A 154 19.59 7.97 -0.85
C GLU A 154 21.05 8.49 -0.86
N VAL A 155 21.67 8.45 -2.02
CA VAL A 155 23.03 8.94 -2.21
C VAL A 155 23.01 10.37 -2.76
N TYR A 156 23.82 11.25 -2.16
CA TYR A 156 23.97 12.65 -2.55
C TYR A 156 25.45 13.08 -2.44
N PRO A 157 25.87 14.18 -3.12
CA PRO A 157 27.24 14.68 -3.01
C PRO A 157 27.62 14.98 -1.56
N GLY A 158 28.76 14.48 -1.10
CA GLY A 158 29.20 14.55 0.30
C GLY A 158 28.47 13.60 1.25
N GLY A 159 27.55 12.79 0.74
CA GLY A 159 26.84 11.77 1.52
C GLY A 159 27.61 10.45 1.63
N LYS A 160 26.89 9.37 1.86
CA LYS A 160 27.48 8.02 1.99
C LYS A 160 26.69 7.03 1.16
N LEU A 161 27.42 6.08 0.55
CA LEU A 161 26.85 4.86 -0.04
C LEU A 161 27.11 3.71 0.92
N GLY A 162 26.06 3.03 1.39
CA GLY A 162 26.17 1.85 2.22
C GLY A 162 25.75 0.61 1.46
N MET A 163 26.68 -0.33 1.30
CA MET A 163 26.45 -1.59 0.59
C MET A 163 26.67 -2.78 1.52
N LYS A 164 25.73 -3.70 1.50
CA LYS A 164 25.85 -5.03 2.05
C LYS A 164 26.22 -5.96 0.91
N ILE A 165 27.38 -6.59 1.01
CA ILE A 165 27.94 -7.46 -0.01
C ILE A 165 27.94 -8.88 0.54
N LYS A 166 27.18 -9.76 -0.10
CA LYS A 166 27.13 -11.18 0.24
C LYS A 166 28.00 -11.95 -0.76
N LEU A 167 29.01 -12.64 -0.26
CA LEU A 167 29.91 -13.45 -1.02
C LEU A 167 29.61 -14.93 -0.74
N TYR A 168 29.21 -15.65 -1.77
CA TYR A 168 28.96 -17.09 -1.69
C TYR A 168 30.09 -17.82 -2.39
N ASN A 169 30.85 -18.60 -1.61
CA ASN A 169 31.87 -19.48 -2.14
C ASN A 169 31.21 -20.78 -2.63
N VAL A 170 31.15 -20.98 -3.93
CA VAL A 170 30.44 -22.11 -4.55
C VAL A 170 31.16 -23.44 -4.27
N GLU A 171 32.50 -23.43 -4.20
CA GLU A 171 33.32 -24.64 -3.94
C GLU A 171 33.44 -24.96 -2.45
N ASN A 172 32.99 -24.05 -1.57
CA ASN A 172 33.04 -24.16 -0.10
C ASN A 172 34.47 -24.46 0.44
N ASN A 173 35.50 -24.06 -0.29
CA ASN A 173 36.91 -24.19 0.11
C ASN A 173 37.30 -22.99 0.99
N ASP A 174 38.16 -23.23 1.99
CA ASP A 174 38.76 -22.14 2.75
C ASP A 174 39.82 -21.45 1.86
N LEU A 175 39.60 -20.19 1.56
CA LEU A 175 40.47 -19.36 0.73
C LEU A 175 41.14 -18.30 1.59
N GLU A 176 42.46 -18.29 1.59
CA GLU A 176 43.27 -17.27 2.26
C GLU A 176 43.73 -16.23 1.23
N ASN A 177 43.81 -14.96 1.68
CA ASN A 177 44.33 -13.83 0.88
C ASN A 177 43.57 -13.54 -0.42
N VAL A 178 42.24 -13.58 -0.39
CA VAL A 178 41.40 -13.10 -1.51
C VAL A 178 41.48 -11.58 -1.55
N LYS A 179 41.94 -11.02 -2.65
CA LYS A 179 41.95 -9.59 -2.88
C LYS A 179 40.54 -9.12 -3.27
N VAL A 180 39.97 -8.23 -2.48
CA VAL A 180 38.64 -7.65 -2.74
C VAL A 180 38.82 -6.16 -3.09
N SER A 181 38.31 -5.75 -4.24
CA SER A 181 38.35 -4.36 -4.70
C SER A 181 36.92 -3.81 -4.76
N TYR A 182 36.73 -2.59 -4.29
CA TYR A 182 35.51 -1.83 -4.30
C TYR A 182 35.68 -0.60 -5.17
N ILE A 183 34.98 -0.51 -6.28
CA ILE A 183 35.20 0.55 -7.25
C ILE A 183 33.86 1.24 -7.51
N ILE A 184 33.87 2.58 -7.51
CA ILE A 184 32.74 3.38 -7.97
C ILE A 184 33.15 4.07 -9.26
N LYS A 185 32.32 3.90 -10.29
CA LYS A 185 32.49 4.56 -11.60
C LYS A 185 31.22 5.27 -12.02
N ASN A 186 31.38 6.31 -12.85
CA ASN A 186 30.27 6.85 -13.62
C ASN A 186 30.00 5.97 -14.87
N LEU A 187 28.96 6.32 -15.64
CA LEU A 187 28.63 5.61 -16.88
C LEU A 187 29.62 5.94 -18.03
N ASP A 188 30.52 6.87 -17.82
CA ASP A 188 31.61 7.24 -18.75
C ASP A 188 32.92 6.50 -18.45
N ASP A 189 32.84 5.46 -17.58
CA ASP A 189 33.95 4.59 -17.14
C ASP A 189 35.03 5.33 -16.31
N GLU A 190 34.74 6.54 -15.83
CA GLU A 190 35.62 7.31 -14.95
C GLU A 190 35.51 6.80 -13.51
N ILE A 191 36.66 6.48 -12.89
CA ILE A 191 36.72 6.01 -11.51
C ILE A 191 36.58 7.19 -10.55
N ILE A 192 35.55 7.13 -9.71
CA ILE A 192 35.26 8.13 -8.69
C ILE A 192 35.94 7.76 -7.35
N SER A 193 35.91 6.46 -7.01
CA SER A 193 36.52 5.93 -5.80
C SER A 193 36.99 4.51 -6.03
N SER A 194 38.10 4.12 -5.39
CA SER A 194 38.60 2.76 -5.42
C SER A 194 39.24 2.43 -4.08
N GLU A 195 38.84 1.31 -3.49
CA GLU A 195 39.40 0.78 -2.25
C GLU A 195 39.69 -0.71 -2.44
N GLU A 196 40.72 -1.20 -1.77
CA GLU A 196 41.12 -2.61 -1.83
C GLU A 196 41.40 -3.14 -0.43
N GLU A 197 41.08 -4.40 -0.21
CA GLU A 197 41.41 -5.12 1.02
C GLU A 197 41.68 -6.61 0.72
N ASN A 198 42.44 -7.27 1.60
CA ASN A 198 42.65 -8.71 1.53
C ASN A 198 41.83 -9.39 2.62
N LEU A 199 41.06 -10.38 2.24
CA LEU A 199 40.20 -11.13 3.15
C LEU A 199 40.50 -12.63 3.10
N ALA A 200 40.37 -13.29 4.24
CA ALA A 200 40.26 -14.73 4.29
C ALA A 200 38.78 -15.11 4.21
N ILE A 201 38.38 -15.84 3.19
CA ILE A 201 37.00 -16.22 2.95
C ILE A 201 36.81 -17.69 3.30
N LYS A 202 36.01 -17.92 4.36
CA LYS A 202 35.58 -19.25 4.78
C LYS A 202 34.10 -19.42 4.55
N GLY A 203 33.75 -20.21 3.55
CA GLY A 203 32.34 -20.38 3.18
C GLY A 203 31.70 -19.09 2.68
N ASN A 204 30.48 -18.78 3.18
CA ASN A 204 29.73 -17.58 2.83
C ASN A 204 30.00 -16.46 3.84
N ILE A 205 30.31 -15.27 3.34
CA ILE A 205 30.55 -14.10 4.21
C ILE A 205 29.68 -12.92 3.79
N GLU A 206 29.41 -12.04 4.75
CA GLU A 206 28.69 -10.78 4.54
C GLU A 206 29.60 -9.62 4.96
N ILE A 207 29.77 -8.64 4.06
CA ILE A 207 30.58 -7.45 4.28
C ILE A 207 29.66 -6.24 4.22
N ASN A 208 29.70 -5.39 5.24
CA ASN A 208 29.01 -4.11 5.24
C ASN A 208 30.02 -3.00 4.92
N LYS A 209 29.97 -2.46 3.71
CA LYS A 209 30.86 -1.40 3.22
C LYS A 209 30.14 -0.06 3.20
N ILE A 210 30.74 0.94 3.81
CA ILE A 210 30.25 2.32 3.79
C ILE A 210 31.32 3.16 3.14
N ILE A 211 30.98 3.86 2.04
CA ILE A 211 31.91 4.68 1.25
C ILE A 211 31.41 6.12 1.28
N ASP A 212 32.32 7.05 1.61
CA ASP A 212 32.04 8.49 1.58
C ASP A 212 32.07 8.98 0.13
N MET A 213 30.98 9.67 -0.27
CA MET A 213 30.88 10.24 -1.62
C MET A 213 31.55 11.62 -1.68
N PRO A 214 32.33 11.92 -2.73
CA PRO A 214 32.90 13.25 -2.91
C PRO A 214 31.82 14.35 -2.93
N ALA A 215 32.09 15.48 -2.30
CA ALA A 215 31.17 16.62 -2.31
C ALA A 215 31.01 17.24 -3.71
N THR A 216 31.98 17.03 -4.60
CA THR A 216 31.98 17.48 -5.98
C THR A 216 31.30 16.58 -6.95
N LEU A 217 30.71 15.45 -6.45
CA LEU A 217 30.05 14.47 -7.29
C LEU A 217 28.84 15.07 -7.99
N SER A 218 28.72 14.89 -9.30
CA SER A 218 27.58 15.34 -10.07
C SER A 218 26.37 14.44 -9.87
N GLN A 219 25.16 14.95 -10.14
CA GLN A 219 23.96 14.13 -10.20
C GLN A 219 24.04 13.17 -11.40
N GLY A 220 23.52 11.97 -11.23
CA GLY A 220 23.52 10.98 -12.31
C GLY A 220 23.58 9.56 -11.80
N ASN A 221 23.77 8.65 -12.73
CA ASN A 221 23.88 7.21 -12.46
C ASN A 221 25.35 6.82 -12.33
N TYR A 222 25.59 5.99 -11.31
CA TYR A 222 26.92 5.47 -10.98
C TYR A 222 26.83 3.97 -10.75
N ILE A 223 27.95 3.29 -10.86
CA ILE A 223 28.07 1.85 -10.65
C ILE A 223 29.04 1.58 -9.50
N PHE A 224 28.56 0.84 -8.52
CA PHE A 224 29.39 0.22 -7.50
C PHE A 224 29.79 -1.18 -7.97
N ILE A 225 31.07 -1.46 -8.03
CA ILE A 225 31.65 -2.71 -8.48
C ILE A 225 32.39 -3.34 -7.31
N THR A 226 32.10 -4.62 -7.03
CA THR A 226 32.93 -5.46 -6.19
C THR A 226 33.62 -6.47 -7.08
N SER A 227 34.94 -6.54 -7.00
CA SER A 227 35.77 -7.52 -7.71
C SER A 227 36.60 -8.33 -6.72
N LEU A 228 36.57 -9.64 -6.88
CA LEU A 228 37.39 -10.58 -6.12
C LEU A 228 38.45 -11.17 -7.04
N ASP A 229 39.69 -11.26 -6.55
CA ASP A 229 40.77 -11.96 -7.21
C ASP A 229 41.32 -13.00 -6.23
N SER A 230 41.14 -14.28 -6.60
CA SER A 230 41.66 -15.41 -5.84
C SER A 230 42.53 -16.26 -6.78
N ASN A 231 43.82 -16.24 -6.54
CA ASN A 231 44.80 -17.02 -7.32
C ASN A 231 44.69 -16.79 -8.86
N GLY A 232 44.37 -15.56 -9.27
CA GLY A 232 44.23 -15.18 -10.68
C GLY A 232 42.85 -15.45 -11.27
N VAL A 233 41.92 -16.07 -10.53
CA VAL A 233 40.53 -16.21 -10.94
C VAL A 233 39.75 -14.98 -10.44
N LYS A 234 39.26 -14.19 -11.39
CA LYS A 234 38.53 -12.94 -11.09
C LYS A 234 37.03 -13.14 -11.21
N THR A 235 36.34 -12.64 -10.23
CA THR A 235 34.87 -12.55 -10.21
C THR A 235 34.46 -11.12 -9.87
N SER A 236 33.52 -10.56 -10.61
CA SER A 236 33.06 -9.19 -10.38
C SER A 236 31.54 -9.11 -10.45
N ALA A 237 30.97 -8.21 -9.67
CA ALA A 237 29.54 -7.86 -9.76
C ALA A 237 29.36 -6.36 -9.68
N GLY A 238 28.37 -5.82 -10.42
CA GLY A 238 28.03 -4.41 -10.44
C GLY A 238 26.62 -4.13 -9.91
N TYR A 239 26.50 -2.97 -9.26
CA TYR A 239 25.23 -2.43 -8.76
C TYR A 239 25.07 -0.98 -9.21
N LEU A 240 23.96 -0.67 -9.91
CA LEU A 240 23.62 0.68 -10.36
C LEU A 240 22.97 1.45 -9.23
N PHE A 241 23.40 2.67 -8.95
CA PHE A 241 22.78 3.60 -8.04
C PHE A 241 22.72 4.99 -8.64
N SER A 242 21.82 5.85 -8.14
CA SER A 242 21.66 7.22 -8.59
C SER A 242 22.07 8.19 -7.50
N VAL A 243 22.82 9.22 -7.89
CA VAL A 243 23.18 10.37 -7.04
C VAL A 243 22.20 11.49 -7.29
N THR A 244 21.50 11.95 -6.25
CA THR A 244 20.51 13.04 -6.29
C THR A 244 21.14 14.35 -5.79
N SER A 245 20.55 15.52 -6.14
CA SER A 245 21.13 16.84 -5.83
C SER A 245 21.22 17.18 -4.34
N GLN A 246 20.32 16.62 -3.55
CA GLN A 246 20.24 16.86 -2.12
C GLN A 246 19.71 15.62 -1.42
N LYS A 247 20.10 15.45 -0.16
CA LYS A 247 19.37 14.59 0.75
C LYS A 247 17.91 14.98 0.66
N ARG A 248 17.08 14.08 0.23
CA ARG A 248 15.64 14.29 0.29
C ARG A 248 15.32 14.41 1.78
N GLU A 249 15.29 15.64 2.30
CA GLU A 249 14.61 15.85 3.55
C GLU A 249 13.19 15.40 3.29
N VAL A 250 12.88 14.19 3.75
CA VAL A 250 11.49 13.77 3.84
C VAL A 250 10.89 14.79 4.78
N SER A 251 10.37 15.85 4.21
CA SER A 251 9.52 16.80 4.90
C SER A 251 8.27 16.00 5.26
N SER A 252 8.42 15.20 6.32
CA SER A 252 7.35 14.41 6.92
C SER A 252 6.22 15.31 7.40
N SER A 253 6.46 16.65 7.45
CA SER A 253 5.50 17.60 7.98
C SER A 253 4.35 17.88 7.02
N ASP A 254 4.59 17.98 5.71
CA ASP A 254 3.53 18.42 4.80
C ASP A 254 2.53 17.31 4.47
N ASN A 255 3.01 16.11 4.20
CA ASN A 255 2.13 14.96 3.98
C ASN A 255 1.43 14.51 5.26
N PHE A 256 2.08 14.65 6.42
CA PHE A 256 1.50 14.33 7.72
C PHE A 256 0.37 15.31 8.09
N ASN A 257 0.55 16.60 7.81
CA ASN A 257 -0.49 17.62 8.03
C ASN A 257 -1.70 17.40 7.13
N ILE A 258 -1.52 17.08 5.84
CA ILE A 258 -2.61 16.74 4.92
C ILE A 258 -3.33 15.46 5.40
N PHE A 259 -2.60 14.45 5.83
CA PHE A 259 -3.19 13.20 6.35
C PHE A 259 -4.01 13.43 7.63
N ILE A 260 -3.54 14.29 8.55
CA ILE A 260 -4.29 14.71 9.76
C ILE A 260 -5.57 15.46 9.37
N ILE A 261 -5.50 16.39 8.41
CA ILE A 261 -6.68 17.15 7.94
C ILE A 261 -7.71 16.18 7.35
N VAL A 262 -7.30 15.22 6.51
CA VAL A 262 -8.21 14.22 5.93
C VAL A 262 -8.86 13.37 7.03
N ILE A 263 -8.11 12.93 8.03
CA ILE A 263 -8.65 12.18 9.17
C ILE A 263 -9.64 13.03 9.98
N MET A 264 -9.33 14.31 10.24
CA MET A 264 -10.22 15.22 10.96
C MET A 264 -11.54 15.42 10.21
N VAL A 265 -11.50 15.65 8.89
CA VAL A 265 -12.70 15.77 8.05
C VAL A 265 -13.53 14.48 8.09
N PHE A 266 -12.87 13.31 8.01
CA PHE A 266 -13.54 12.01 8.10
C PHE A 266 -14.18 11.78 9.46
N LEU A 267 -13.51 12.15 10.56
CA LEU A 267 -14.07 12.06 11.92
C LEU A 267 -15.29 12.98 12.11
N VAL A 268 -15.23 14.21 11.61
CA VAL A 268 -16.37 15.13 11.61
C VAL A 268 -17.52 14.54 10.81
N GLY A 269 -17.29 13.95 9.65
CA GLY A 269 -18.29 13.24 8.86
C GLY A 269 -18.96 12.08 9.61
N ILE A 270 -18.18 11.28 10.35
CA ILE A 270 -18.71 10.19 11.19
C ILE A 270 -19.60 10.74 12.32
N VAL A 271 -19.19 11.83 12.97
CA VAL A 271 -19.98 12.48 14.03
C VAL A 271 -21.32 12.97 13.47
N PHE A 272 -21.32 13.61 12.28
CA PHE A 272 -22.54 14.04 11.61
C PHE A 272 -23.46 12.86 11.24
N LEU A 273 -22.91 11.78 10.70
CA LEU A 273 -23.66 10.55 10.43
C LEU A 273 -24.26 9.94 11.70
N PHE A 274 -23.52 9.97 12.80
CA PHE A 274 -23.99 9.47 14.09
C PHE A 274 -25.17 10.31 14.62
N PHE A 275 -25.10 11.63 14.56
CA PHE A 275 -26.21 12.53 14.91
C PHE A 275 -27.41 12.35 13.98
N TYR A 276 -27.20 12.17 12.68
CA TYR A 276 -28.26 11.87 11.73
C TYR A 276 -28.96 10.53 12.06
N PHE A 277 -28.21 9.51 12.41
CA PHE A 277 -28.76 8.20 12.84
C PHE A 277 -29.55 8.29 14.14
N ILE A 278 -29.09 9.07 15.13
CA ILE A 278 -29.83 9.29 16.38
C ILE A 278 -31.16 9.97 16.09
N LYS A 279 -31.14 10.99 15.26
CA LYS A 279 -32.35 11.76 14.92
C LYS A 279 -33.37 10.93 14.15
N THR A 280 -32.94 10.17 13.12
CA THR A 280 -33.84 9.27 12.38
C THR A 280 -34.42 8.17 13.26
N ARG A 281 -33.65 7.69 14.24
CA ARG A 281 -34.15 6.74 15.25
C ARG A 281 -35.22 7.33 16.14
N ASP A 282 -35.05 8.56 16.56
CA ASP A 282 -36.01 9.25 17.44
C ASP A 282 -37.30 9.58 16.68
N ASP A 283 -37.24 10.00 15.42
CA ASP A 283 -38.39 10.20 14.55
C ASP A 283 -39.17 8.89 14.32
N LEU A 284 -38.49 7.77 14.10
CA LEU A 284 -39.09 6.44 13.99
C LEU A 284 -39.78 5.99 15.29
N LEU A 285 -39.18 6.28 16.44
CA LEU A 285 -39.76 6.01 17.76
C LEU A 285 -41.03 6.84 18.03
N ILE A 286 -41.02 8.10 17.58
CA ILE A 286 -42.19 8.98 17.68
C ILE A 286 -43.34 8.48 16.79
N GLN A 287 -43.01 8.04 15.54
CA GLN A 287 -44.02 7.47 14.64
C GLN A 287 -44.61 6.17 15.20
N LEU A 288 -43.75 5.26 15.72
CA LEU A 288 -44.22 4.04 16.39
C LEU A 288 -45.11 4.31 17.62
N LYS A 289 -44.74 5.30 18.41
CA LYS A 289 -45.61 5.74 19.54
C LYS A 289 -46.94 6.29 19.06
N LYS A 290 -46.97 7.12 18.01
CA LYS A 290 -48.20 7.64 17.42
C LYS A 290 -49.10 6.53 16.86
N GLN A 291 -48.53 5.52 16.18
CA GLN A 291 -49.33 4.37 15.75
C GLN A 291 -49.87 3.56 16.90
N GLN A 292 -49.10 3.38 17.98
CA GLN A 292 -49.58 2.67 19.17
C GLN A 292 -50.70 3.44 19.90
N THR A 293 -50.62 4.75 20.00
CA THR A 293 -51.69 5.59 20.62
C THR A 293 -52.94 5.55 19.76
N SER A 294 -52.82 5.65 18.42
CA SER A 294 -53.96 5.57 17.52
C SER A 294 -54.66 4.20 17.55
N GLU A 295 -53.91 3.08 17.63
CA GLU A 295 -54.50 1.74 17.82
C GLU A 295 -55.21 1.61 19.18
N LEU A 296 -54.65 2.26 20.22
CA LEU A 296 -55.24 2.25 21.56
C LEU A 296 -56.53 3.07 21.63
N GLU A 297 -56.57 4.26 20.98
CA GLU A 297 -57.73 5.09 20.84
C GLU A 297 -58.87 4.38 20.10
N LYS A 298 -58.59 3.75 18.96
CA LYS A 298 -59.59 2.94 18.25
C LYS A 298 -60.16 1.79 19.07
N ASN A 299 -59.33 1.12 19.84
CA ASN A 299 -59.77 0.04 20.74
C ASN A 299 -60.59 0.59 21.92
N LEU A 300 -60.29 1.82 22.42
CA LEU A 300 -61.08 2.50 23.46
C LEU A 300 -62.44 2.93 22.93
N GLU A 301 -62.50 3.54 21.74
CA GLU A 301 -63.75 3.90 21.07
C GLU A 301 -64.67 2.68 20.86
N LEU A 302 -64.07 1.56 20.44
CA LEU A 302 -64.81 0.33 20.29
C LEU A 302 -65.40 -0.17 21.63
N ILE A 303 -64.62 -0.05 22.71
CA ILE A 303 -65.10 -0.43 24.07
C ILE A 303 -66.17 0.56 24.53
N GLU A 304 -66.05 1.85 24.25
CA GLU A 304 -67.05 2.85 24.61
C GLU A 304 -68.34 2.69 23.79
N SER A 305 -68.27 2.39 22.49
CA SER A 305 -69.48 2.13 21.68
C SER A 305 -70.23 0.92 22.23
N HIS A 306 -69.52 -0.16 22.59
CA HIS A 306 -70.18 -1.32 23.23
C HIS A 306 -70.73 -1.03 24.63
N ARG A 307 -70.12 -0.06 25.35
CA ARG A 307 -70.65 0.37 26.65
C ARG A 307 -71.94 1.19 26.50
N ARG A 308 -72.05 2.03 25.46
CA ARG A 308 -73.30 2.77 25.11
C ARG A 308 -74.41 1.82 24.69
N GLU A 309 -74.10 0.81 23.89
CA GLU A 309 -75.07 -0.24 23.57
C GLU A 309 -75.57 -0.97 24.81
N LEU A 310 -74.69 -1.21 25.79
CA LEU A 310 -75.06 -1.86 27.09
C LEU A 310 -75.95 -1.00 27.94
N SER A 311 -75.87 0.33 27.86
CA SER A 311 -76.77 1.25 28.64
C SER A 311 -78.22 1.15 28.19
N ASN A 312 -78.45 0.75 26.94
CA ASN A 312 -79.76 0.62 26.34
C ASN A 312 -80.41 -0.74 26.48
N LEU A 313 -79.73 -1.73 27.12
CA LEU A 313 -80.23 -3.10 27.31
C LEU A 313 -80.73 -3.29 28.75
N LYS A 314 -81.94 -3.87 28.93
CA LYS A 314 -82.52 -4.21 30.21
C LYS A 314 -82.49 -5.74 30.50
N GLY A 315 -82.32 -6.13 31.78
CA GLY A 315 -82.48 -7.49 32.26
C GLY A 315 -81.30 -8.44 31.96
N GLU A 316 -81.54 -9.72 31.80
CA GLU A 316 -80.56 -10.82 31.59
C GLU A 316 -79.60 -10.63 30.39
N ARG A 317 -80.10 -9.98 29.33
CA ARG A 317 -79.27 -9.66 28.15
C ARG A 317 -78.13 -8.72 28.49
N LYS A 318 -78.30 -7.83 29.47
CA LYS A 318 -77.23 -6.91 29.92
C LYS A 318 -76.11 -7.64 30.64
N GLU A 319 -76.44 -8.58 31.48
CA GLU A 319 -75.42 -9.38 32.20
C GLU A 319 -74.62 -10.27 31.28
N LYS A 320 -75.23 -10.90 30.28
CA LYS A 320 -74.53 -11.74 29.29
C LYS A 320 -73.53 -10.92 28.50
N LYS A 321 -73.93 -9.72 28.03
CA LYS A 321 -73.07 -8.84 27.25
C LYS A 321 -71.93 -8.21 28.08
N ILE A 322 -72.13 -7.98 29.40
CA ILE A 322 -71.07 -7.58 30.35
C ILE A 322 -70.02 -8.70 30.51
N ARG A 323 -70.42 -9.98 30.57
CA ARG A 323 -69.48 -11.08 30.66
C ARG A 323 -68.63 -11.19 29.36
N GLU A 324 -69.28 -11.08 28.19
CA GLU A 324 -68.59 -11.04 26.89
C GLU A 324 -67.57 -9.90 26.78
N LEU A 325 -67.93 -8.69 27.21
CA LEU A 325 -67.01 -7.54 27.23
C LEU A 325 -65.83 -7.75 28.16
N LYS A 326 -66.01 -8.32 29.33
CA LYS A 326 -64.93 -8.66 30.26
C LYS A 326 -63.95 -9.63 29.61
N VAL A 327 -64.43 -10.62 28.84
CA VAL A 327 -63.60 -11.56 28.10
C VAL A 327 -62.84 -10.89 26.99
N ILE A 328 -63.48 -10.05 26.16
CA ILE A 328 -62.86 -9.27 25.09
C ILE A 328 -61.77 -8.38 25.65
N LYS A 329 -62.02 -7.61 26.71
CA LYS A 329 -61.04 -6.74 27.39
C LYS A 329 -59.81 -7.55 27.86
N LYS A 330 -60.02 -8.76 28.41
CA LYS A 330 -58.95 -9.65 28.88
C LYS A 330 -58.10 -10.15 27.73
N VAL A 331 -58.72 -10.53 26.60
CA VAL A 331 -58.05 -11.00 25.38
C VAL A 331 -57.25 -9.86 24.73
N VAL A 332 -57.79 -8.64 24.60
CA VAL A 332 -57.09 -7.49 24.04
C VAL A 332 -55.86 -7.11 24.87
N ILE A 333 -55.98 -7.08 26.19
CA ILE A 333 -54.85 -6.78 27.10
C ILE A 333 -53.78 -7.86 26.98
N LYS A 334 -54.17 -9.12 26.86
CA LYS A 334 -53.21 -10.23 26.66
C LYS A 334 -52.46 -10.13 25.33
N LYS A 335 -53.15 -9.83 24.23
CA LYS A 335 -52.53 -9.61 22.90
C LYS A 335 -51.55 -8.46 22.90
N ILE A 336 -51.85 -7.34 23.54
CA ILE A 336 -50.97 -6.20 23.68
C ILE A 336 -49.68 -6.56 24.44
N LYS A 337 -49.82 -7.27 25.58
CA LYS A 337 -48.66 -7.74 26.37
C LYS A 337 -47.80 -8.71 25.60
N GLU A 338 -48.36 -9.60 24.83
CA GLU A 338 -47.62 -10.55 23.98
C GLU A 338 -46.90 -9.86 22.86
N LYS A 339 -47.52 -8.85 22.16
CA LYS A 339 -46.89 -8.04 21.12
C LYS A 339 -45.69 -7.25 21.68
N GLN A 340 -45.84 -6.64 22.84
CA GLN A 340 -44.75 -5.93 23.52
C GLN A 340 -43.61 -6.87 23.95
N HIS A 341 -43.92 -8.07 24.39
CA HIS A 341 -42.91 -9.06 24.77
C HIS A 341 -42.12 -9.58 23.54
N ARG A 342 -42.79 -9.82 22.41
CA ARG A 342 -42.12 -10.18 21.14
C ARG A 342 -41.19 -9.07 20.67
N GLN A 343 -41.60 -7.81 20.66
CA GLN A 343 -40.79 -6.67 20.28
C GLN A 343 -39.54 -6.52 21.17
N ARG A 344 -39.68 -6.70 22.49
CA ARG A 344 -38.54 -6.68 23.42
C ARG A 344 -37.53 -7.82 23.14
N LYS A 345 -38.02 -9.00 22.77
CA LYS A 345 -37.16 -10.15 22.39
C LYS A 345 -36.40 -9.88 21.07
N GLU A 346 -37.05 -9.30 20.07
CA GLU A 346 -36.42 -8.94 18.80
C GLU A 346 -35.34 -7.86 18.98
N LEU A 347 -35.62 -6.82 19.74
CA LEU A 347 -34.64 -5.80 20.09
C LEU A 347 -33.41 -6.37 20.82
N LYS A 348 -33.61 -7.32 21.73
CA LYS A 348 -32.49 -8.01 22.38
C LYS A 348 -31.69 -8.89 21.41
N LYS A 349 -32.33 -9.54 20.42
CA LYS A 349 -31.65 -10.31 19.37
C LYS A 349 -30.82 -9.41 18.47
N LEU A 350 -31.36 -8.27 18.00
CA LEU A 350 -30.66 -7.30 17.17
C LEU A 350 -29.45 -6.70 17.87
N LYS A 351 -29.58 -6.35 19.16
CA LYS A 351 -28.43 -5.91 19.97
C LYS A 351 -27.32 -6.95 20.10
N LYS A 352 -27.67 -8.24 20.23
CA LYS A 352 -26.69 -9.33 20.27
C LYS A 352 -26.02 -9.58 18.91
N GLN A 353 -26.75 -9.48 17.81
CA GLN A 353 -26.22 -9.65 16.46
C GLN A 353 -25.28 -8.51 16.08
N GLY A 354 -25.59 -7.26 16.41
CA GLY A 354 -24.73 -6.11 16.20
C GLY A 354 -23.37 -6.27 16.88
N LYS A 355 -23.33 -6.72 18.14
CA LYS A 355 -22.07 -6.99 18.87
C LYS A 355 -21.25 -8.14 18.23
N LYS A 356 -21.91 -9.22 17.81
CA LYS A 356 -21.23 -10.35 17.15
C LYS A 356 -20.62 -9.97 15.79
N SER A 357 -21.28 -9.12 15.00
CA SER A 357 -20.78 -8.69 13.70
C SER A 357 -19.55 -7.78 13.80
N VAL A 358 -19.48 -6.93 14.81
CA VAL A 358 -18.33 -6.05 15.06
C VAL A 358 -17.10 -6.87 15.48
N ILE A 359 -17.29 -7.84 16.37
CA ILE A 359 -16.21 -8.74 16.82
C ILE A 359 -15.71 -9.60 15.65
N ALA A 360 -16.63 -10.15 14.83
CA ALA A 360 -16.27 -10.98 13.68
C ALA A 360 -15.48 -10.17 12.63
N ARG A 361 -15.82 -8.90 12.37
CA ARG A 361 -15.06 -8.02 11.46
C ARG A 361 -13.66 -7.72 11.98
N LYS A 362 -13.50 -7.42 13.27
CA LYS A 362 -12.19 -7.21 13.89
C LYS A 362 -11.32 -8.47 13.82
N MET A 363 -11.89 -9.64 14.08
CA MET A 363 -11.16 -10.91 13.96
C MET A 363 -10.70 -11.19 12.53
N GLN A 364 -11.54 -10.90 11.52
CA GLN A 364 -11.14 -11.00 10.11
C GLN A 364 -10.03 -10.02 9.73
N GLN A 365 -10.07 -8.82 10.27
CA GLN A 365 -9.03 -7.81 10.07
C GLN A 365 -7.70 -8.30 10.65
N TRP A 366 -7.68 -8.78 11.89
CA TRP A 366 -6.48 -9.30 12.54
C TRP A 366 -5.89 -10.53 11.81
N ASN A 367 -6.73 -11.42 11.28
CA ASN A 367 -6.26 -12.53 10.45
C ASN A 367 -5.60 -12.05 9.13
N ARG A 368 -6.09 -10.97 8.53
CA ARG A 368 -5.47 -10.35 7.34
C ARG A 368 -4.14 -9.66 7.66
N GLU A 369 -4.01 -9.13 8.85
CA GLU A 369 -2.80 -8.48 9.35
C GLU A 369 -1.73 -9.49 9.84
N GLY A 370 -1.92 -10.79 9.61
CA GLY A 370 -0.94 -11.85 9.89
C GLY A 370 -0.91 -12.33 11.34
N TYR A 371 -1.81 -11.84 12.19
CA TYR A 371 -1.96 -12.39 13.53
C TYR A 371 -2.66 -13.76 13.45
N LYS A 372 -1.91 -14.85 13.58
CA LYS A 372 -2.45 -16.21 13.74
C LYS A 372 -3.19 -16.30 15.06
N MET A 373 -4.45 -15.90 15.05
CA MET A 373 -5.35 -16.17 16.17
C MET A 373 -5.75 -17.65 16.08
N PHE A 374 -5.38 -18.42 17.09
CA PHE A 374 -5.90 -19.77 17.28
C PHE A 374 -7.42 -19.71 17.21
N GLU A 375 -8.04 -20.66 16.49
CA GLU A 375 -9.48 -20.79 16.41
C GLU A 375 -10.05 -20.87 17.83
N LEU A 376 -10.57 -19.74 18.32
CA LEU A 376 -11.42 -19.72 19.49
C LEU A 376 -12.67 -20.50 19.12
N LYS A 377 -12.76 -21.74 19.66
CA LYS A 377 -13.96 -22.57 19.54
C LYS A 377 -15.19 -21.72 19.76
N LYS A 378 -16.19 -21.91 18.91
CA LYS A 378 -17.45 -21.15 18.80
C LYS A 378 -18.31 -21.06 20.07
N GLU A 379 -17.83 -21.51 21.21
CA GLU A 379 -18.60 -21.58 22.45
C GLU A 379 -17.91 -20.82 23.58
N LYS A 380 -18.58 -19.80 24.02
CA LYS A 380 -18.46 -18.94 25.22
C LYS A 380 -17.84 -17.58 24.99
N ILE A 381 -18.69 -16.58 25.14
CA ILE A 381 -18.30 -15.19 25.44
C ILE A 381 -17.52 -15.25 26.77
N ILE A 382 -16.21 -15.00 26.66
CA ILE A 382 -15.30 -15.01 27.80
C ILE A 382 -15.58 -13.74 28.61
N PRO A 383 -15.81 -13.82 29.94
CA PRO A 383 -15.93 -12.64 30.80
C PRO A 383 -14.61 -11.85 30.82
N ASN A 384 -14.68 -10.53 30.98
CA ASN A 384 -13.50 -9.63 30.97
C ASN A 384 -12.33 -10.05 31.87
N SER A 385 -12.58 -10.82 32.95
CA SER A 385 -11.55 -11.35 33.84
C SER A 385 -10.67 -12.44 33.21
N SER A 386 -11.09 -13.07 32.11
CA SER A 386 -10.28 -14.11 31.46
C SER A 386 -9.38 -13.54 30.35
N ILE A 387 -9.67 -12.36 29.82
CA ILE A 387 -8.86 -11.68 28.80
C ILE A 387 -7.52 -11.23 29.42
N SER A 388 -7.54 -10.68 30.63
CA SER A 388 -6.31 -10.26 31.34
C SER A 388 -5.40 -11.45 31.70
N LYS A 389 -5.98 -12.63 31.99
CA LYS A 389 -5.20 -13.85 32.21
C LYS A 389 -4.56 -14.38 30.92
N GLN A 390 -5.26 -14.29 29.79
CA GLN A 390 -4.71 -14.69 28.49
C GLN A 390 -3.61 -13.75 28.02
N ILE A 391 -3.77 -12.44 28.18
CA ILE A 391 -2.73 -11.45 27.90
C ILE A 391 -1.46 -11.73 28.74
N SER A 392 -1.62 -12.08 30.02
CA SER A 392 -0.52 -12.46 30.90
C SER A 392 0.20 -13.74 30.44
N ASN A 393 -0.52 -14.73 29.93
CA ASN A 393 0.08 -15.95 29.39
C ASN A 393 0.85 -15.69 28.10
N TRP A 394 0.32 -14.86 27.20
CA TRP A 394 1.02 -14.45 25.96
C TRP A 394 2.30 -13.66 26.25
N GLN A 395 2.32 -12.83 27.31
CA GLN A 395 3.54 -12.17 27.75
C GLN A 395 4.61 -13.16 28.23
N LYS A 396 4.22 -14.23 28.92
CA LYS A 396 5.12 -15.30 29.34
C LYS A 396 5.65 -16.13 28.16
N GLU A 397 4.90 -16.22 27.09
CA GLU A 397 5.26 -16.90 25.84
C GLU A 397 6.07 -16.01 24.87
N GLY A 398 6.46 -14.80 25.30
CA GLY A 398 7.33 -13.91 24.53
C GLY A 398 6.63 -13.02 23.49
N TYR A 399 5.30 -12.97 23.45
CA TYR A 399 4.57 -12.09 22.53
C TYR A 399 4.52 -10.65 23.05
N ASN A 400 4.79 -9.70 22.17
CA ASN A 400 4.70 -8.26 22.51
C ASN A 400 3.24 -7.81 22.60
N THR A 401 2.71 -7.74 23.83
CA THR A 401 1.32 -7.39 24.11
C THR A 401 1.09 -5.91 24.41
N ASN A 402 2.10 -5.04 24.26
CA ASN A 402 2.00 -3.62 24.56
C ASN A 402 0.97 -2.88 23.66
N ILE A 403 0.64 -3.45 22.51
CA ILE A 403 -0.36 -2.92 21.56
C ILE A 403 -1.80 -3.18 22.04
N LEU A 404 -2.00 -4.13 22.95
CA LEU A 404 -3.33 -4.53 23.43
C LEU A 404 -3.79 -3.79 24.71
N ARG A 405 -2.95 -2.93 25.28
CA ARG A 405 -3.22 -2.15 26.50
C ARG A 405 -3.73 -0.74 26.26
N LYS A 406 -3.96 -0.34 25.00
CA LYS A 406 -4.55 0.98 24.66
C LYS A 406 -6.02 0.88 24.32
#